data_e4a27018842eef26996400009ec8c491
#
_entry.id   e4a27018842eef26996400009ec8c491
#
_cell.length_a   1.000
_cell.length_b   1.000
_cell.length_c   1.000
_cell.angle_alpha   90.00
_cell.angle_beta   90.00
_cell.angle_gamma   90.00
#
_symmetry.space_group_name_H-M   'P 1'
#
loop_
_entity.id
_entity.type
_entity.pdbx_description
1 polymer ?
#
loop_
_entity_poly.entity_id
_entity_poly.type
_entity_poly.pdbx_seq_one_letter_code
_entity_poly.pdbx_strand_id
1 'polypeptide(L)'
;MKMKLVVINGPNLDRLGVRNPEVYGKATLGDLEDMMSERARELGVEVTFRQSNLEGEIIDFIWNARDEKADGIIINPGAYTHYSIAIRDAIEGCEVPTVEVHLSNIHAREEFRHKSYIAEVAVGQICGLGACGYLLALEFFAKR
;
A
#
# COMPACT_ATOMS: atom_id res chain seq x y z
N MET A 1 -19.29 -2.00 -14.74
CA MET A 1 -18.91 -2.28 -13.34
C MET A 1 -17.71 -1.41 -12.96
N LYS A 2 -17.71 -0.93 -11.73
CA LYS A 2 -16.58 -0.13 -11.23
C LYS A 2 -15.37 -1.01 -10.97
N MET A 3 -14.19 -0.49 -11.23
CA MET A 3 -12.94 -1.09 -10.79
C MET A 3 -12.91 -1.11 -9.26
N LYS A 4 -12.48 -2.23 -8.68
CA LYS A 4 -12.37 -2.41 -7.23
C LYS A 4 -10.91 -2.51 -6.83
N LEU A 5 -10.47 -1.61 -5.98
CA LEU A 5 -9.12 -1.60 -5.44
C LEU A 5 -9.15 -1.78 -3.93
N VAL A 6 -8.16 -2.50 -3.40
CA VAL A 6 -7.97 -2.67 -1.97
C VAL A 6 -6.65 -2.00 -1.58
N VAL A 7 -6.70 -1.10 -0.62
CA VAL A 7 -5.53 -0.43 -0.08
C VAL A 7 -5.20 -1.09 1.26
N ILE A 8 -3.99 -1.65 1.36
CA ILE A 8 -3.55 -2.37 2.56
C ILE A 8 -2.36 -1.64 3.16
N ASN A 9 -2.50 -1.25 4.43
CA ASN A 9 -1.47 -0.54 5.17
C ASN A 9 -0.98 -1.40 6.33
N GLY A 10 0.33 -1.50 6.44
CA GLY A 10 1.01 -2.35 7.41
C GLY A 10 1.30 -1.69 8.75
N PRO A 11 2.29 -2.22 9.48
CA PRO A 11 2.53 -1.85 10.87
C PRO A 11 2.90 -0.38 11.03
N ASN A 12 2.40 0.18 12.12
CA ASN A 12 2.65 1.56 12.56
C ASN A 12 1.98 2.63 11.70
N LEU A 13 1.33 2.27 10.60
CA LEU A 13 0.68 3.27 9.75
C LEU A 13 -0.59 3.83 10.40
N ASP A 14 -1.17 3.13 11.35
CA ASP A 14 -2.25 3.66 12.19
C ASP A 14 -1.77 4.78 13.13
N ARG A 15 -0.46 4.98 13.26
CA ARG A 15 0.15 6.02 14.08
C ARG A 15 0.74 7.16 13.25
N LEU A 16 0.35 7.28 11.99
CA LEU A 16 0.75 8.43 11.17
C LEU A 16 0.28 9.74 11.83
N GLY A 17 1.11 10.77 11.71
CA GLY A 17 0.85 12.06 12.35
C GLY A 17 1.46 12.16 13.75
N VAL A 18 1.76 11.04 14.39
CA VAL A 18 2.39 10.99 15.72
C VAL A 18 3.82 10.50 15.63
N ARG A 19 4.09 9.48 14.79
CA ARG A 19 5.40 8.85 14.66
C ARG A 19 6.24 9.57 13.61
N ASN A 20 7.45 10.00 14.00
CA ASN A 20 8.46 10.60 13.11
C ASN A 20 7.86 11.59 12.09
N PRO A 21 7.24 12.70 12.53
CA PRO A 21 6.62 13.65 11.59
C PRO A 21 7.61 14.22 10.57
N GLU A 22 8.90 14.25 10.90
CA GLU A 22 9.94 14.73 9.99
C GLU A 22 10.11 13.83 8.76
N VAL A 23 9.80 12.53 8.90
CA VAL A 23 9.91 11.54 7.81
C VAL A 23 8.58 11.34 7.11
N TYR A 24 7.49 11.23 7.89
CA TYR A 24 6.18 10.83 7.36
C TYR A 24 5.16 11.96 7.26
N GLY A 25 5.49 13.17 7.83
CA GLY A 25 4.56 14.29 7.86
C GLY A 25 3.57 14.20 9.02
N LYS A 26 2.64 15.15 9.06
CA LYS A 26 1.66 15.28 10.15
C LYS A 26 0.30 14.71 9.83
N ALA A 27 0.04 14.36 8.57
CA ALA A 27 -1.23 13.78 8.17
C ALA A 27 -1.42 12.41 8.81
N THR A 28 -2.65 12.13 9.21
CA THR A 28 -3.02 10.84 9.79
C THR A 28 -3.37 9.83 8.70
N LEU A 29 -3.52 8.57 9.07
CA LEU A 29 -4.01 7.55 8.13
C LEU A 29 -5.43 7.90 7.66
N GLY A 30 -6.29 8.41 8.56
CA GLY A 30 -7.62 8.87 8.19
C GLY A 30 -7.60 9.98 7.14
N ASP A 31 -6.68 10.93 7.28
CA ASP A 31 -6.51 12.00 6.29
C ASP A 31 -6.11 11.42 4.93
N LEU A 32 -5.22 10.45 4.91
CA LEU A 32 -4.80 9.78 3.69
C LEU A 32 -5.96 9.03 3.03
N GLU A 33 -6.73 8.31 3.83
CA GLU A 33 -7.90 7.57 3.33
C GLU A 33 -8.95 8.51 2.74
N ASP A 34 -9.20 9.65 3.40
CA ASP A 34 -10.13 10.67 2.90
C ASP A 34 -9.69 11.21 1.54
N MET A 35 -8.40 11.53 1.43
CA MET A 35 -7.82 12.04 0.19
C MET A 35 -7.95 11.03 -0.95
N MET A 36 -7.66 9.77 -0.66
CA MET A 36 -7.78 8.68 -1.65
C MET A 36 -9.24 8.43 -2.03
N SER A 37 -10.15 8.47 -1.05
CA SER A 37 -11.57 8.25 -1.30
C SER A 37 -12.15 9.32 -2.22
N GLU A 38 -11.76 10.57 -2.00
CA GLU A 38 -12.20 11.69 -2.85
C GLU A 38 -11.70 11.50 -4.29
N ARG A 39 -10.42 11.17 -4.45
CA ARG A 39 -9.87 10.97 -5.78
C ARG A 39 -10.45 9.74 -6.47
N ALA A 40 -10.67 8.67 -5.73
CA ALA A 40 -11.31 7.46 -6.27
C ALA A 40 -12.70 7.76 -6.79
N ARG A 41 -13.48 8.58 -6.08
CA ARG A 41 -14.80 9.00 -6.52
C ARG A 41 -14.72 9.76 -7.84
N GLU A 42 -13.77 10.68 -7.97
CA GLU A 42 -13.58 11.42 -9.22
C GLU A 42 -13.21 10.50 -10.40
N LEU A 43 -12.44 9.46 -10.12
CA LEU A 43 -12.01 8.49 -11.14
C LEU A 43 -13.03 7.38 -11.40
N GLY A 44 -14.10 7.32 -10.63
CA GLY A 44 -15.09 6.25 -10.76
C GLY A 44 -14.60 4.90 -10.28
N VAL A 45 -13.69 4.86 -9.32
CA VAL A 45 -13.09 3.65 -8.75
C VAL A 45 -13.62 3.43 -7.34
N GLU A 46 -13.88 2.16 -7.00
CA GLU A 46 -14.26 1.76 -5.65
C GLU A 46 -13.00 1.36 -4.88
N VAL A 47 -12.80 1.94 -3.70
CA VAL A 47 -11.62 1.68 -2.88
C VAL A 47 -12.04 1.20 -1.50
N THR A 48 -11.41 0.14 -1.02
CA THR A 48 -11.59 -0.39 0.33
C THR A 48 -10.24 -0.29 1.05
N PHE A 49 -10.27 0.12 2.33
CA PHE A 49 -9.06 0.30 3.13
C PHE A 49 -8.95 -0.76 4.21
N ARG A 50 -7.73 -1.28 4.40
CA ARG A 50 -7.39 -2.22 5.48
C ARG A 50 -6.09 -1.76 6.12
N GLN A 51 -5.96 -1.99 7.41
CA GLN A 51 -4.72 -1.71 8.14
C GLN A 51 -4.54 -2.76 9.22
N SER A 52 -3.32 -3.24 9.40
CA SER A 52 -2.97 -4.10 10.53
C SER A 52 -1.48 -4.01 10.84
N ASN A 53 -1.16 -4.22 12.12
CA ASN A 53 0.21 -4.39 12.58
C ASN A 53 0.65 -5.86 12.48
N LEU A 54 -0.27 -6.78 12.25
CA LEU A 54 -0.01 -8.21 12.26
C LEU A 54 0.25 -8.74 10.86
N GLU A 55 1.38 -9.39 10.68
CA GLU A 55 1.77 -9.96 9.39
C GLU A 55 0.71 -10.92 8.85
N GLY A 56 0.19 -11.81 9.71
CA GLY A 56 -0.82 -12.77 9.31
C GLY A 56 -2.12 -12.12 8.83
N GLU A 57 -2.53 -11.03 9.48
CA GLU A 57 -3.72 -10.29 9.02
C GLU A 57 -3.50 -9.66 7.65
N ILE A 58 -2.31 -9.13 7.42
CA ILE A 58 -1.97 -8.54 6.11
C ILE A 58 -2.06 -9.61 5.02
N ILE A 59 -1.55 -10.80 5.30
CA ILE A 59 -1.65 -11.94 4.40
C ILE A 59 -3.11 -12.27 4.11
N ASP A 60 -3.96 -12.29 5.13
CA ASP A 60 -5.39 -12.55 4.97
C ASP A 60 -6.07 -11.47 4.13
N PHE A 61 -5.70 -10.21 4.31
CA PHE A 61 -6.24 -9.12 3.48
C PHE A 61 -5.90 -9.32 2.00
N ILE A 62 -4.68 -9.78 1.71
CA ILE A 62 -4.25 -10.05 0.34
C ILE A 62 -5.09 -11.14 -0.30
N TRP A 63 -5.25 -12.27 0.40
CA TRP A 63 -6.07 -13.37 -0.10
C TRP A 63 -7.55 -12.98 -0.21
N ASN A 64 -8.06 -12.19 0.73
CA ASN A 64 -9.43 -11.69 0.65
C ASN A 64 -9.64 -10.81 -0.58
N ALA A 65 -8.64 -10.02 -0.97
CA ALA A 65 -8.71 -9.23 -2.18
C ALA A 65 -8.93 -10.12 -3.41
N ARG A 66 -8.25 -11.25 -3.49
CA ARG A 66 -8.47 -12.24 -4.54
C ARG A 66 -9.88 -12.81 -4.48
N ASP A 67 -10.31 -13.24 -3.29
CA ASP A 67 -11.61 -13.88 -3.11
C ASP A 67 -12.76 -12.95 -3.46
N GLU A 68 -12.60 -11.66 -3.18
CA GLU A 68 -13.56 -10.61 -3.51
C GLU A 68 -13.43 -10.11 -4.95
N LYS A 69 -12.50 -10.69 -5.72
CA LYS A 69 -12.26 -10.34 -7.12
C LYS A 69 -11.85 -8.88 -7.30
N ALA A 70 -10.99 -8.38 -6.42
CA ALA A 70 -10.42 -7.05 -6.58
C ALA A 70 -9.60 -6.97 -7.87
N ASP A 71 -9.62 -5.82 -8.51
CA ASP A 71 -8.87 -5.56 -9.74
C ASP A 71 -7.43 -5.15 -9.46
N GLY A 72 -7.15 -4.69 -8.26
CA GLY A 72 -5.81 -4.29 -7.87
C GLY A 72 -5.65 -4.10 -6.37
N ILE A 73 -4.40 -4.18 -5.93
CA ILE A 73 -3.99 -3.93 -4.55
C ILE A 73 -2.97 -2.81 -4.54
N ILE A 74 -3.15 -1.84 -3.65
CA ILE A 74 -2.14 -0.83 -3.33
C ILE A 74 -1.68 -1.16 -1.92
N ILE A 75 -0.42 -1.53 -1.75
CA ILE A 75 0.07 -1.98 -0.46
C ILE A 75 1.26 -1.16 0.03
N ASN A 76 1.18 -0.73 1.28
CA ASN A 76 2.32 -0.23 2.03
C ASN A 76 2.58 -1.21 3.17
N PRO A 77 3.51 -2.17 2.98
CA PRO A 77 3.77 -3.18 4.01
C PRO A 77 4.52 -2.63 5.22
N GLY A 78 4.92 -1.36 5.20
CA GLY A 78 5.76 -0.80 6.25
C GLY A 78 7.10 -1.55 6.30
N ALA A 79 7.61 -1.76 7.50
CA ALA A 79 8.89 -2.44 7.67
C ALA A 79 8.89 -3.90 7.20
N TYR A 80 7.72 -4.53 7.09
CA TYR A 80 7.65 -5.90 6.58
C TYR A 80 8.17 -6.03 5.15
N THR A 81 8.18 -4.94 4.39
CA THR A 81 8.70 -4.97 3.01
C THR A 81 10.16 -5.43 2.96
N HIS A 82 10.89 -5.21 4.06
CA HIS A 82 12.34 -5.47 4.11
C HIS A 82 12.69 -6.91 4.49
N TYR A 83 11.71 -7.72 4.93
CA TYR A 83 12.02 -9.07 5.38
C TYR A 83 10.86 -10.08 5.31
N SER A 84 9.63 -9.67 5.02
CA SER A 84 8.52 -10.62 4.99
C SER A 84 8.42 -11.39 3.70
N ILE A 85 9.00 -12.56 3.69
CA ILE A 85 8.85 -13.51 2.58
C ILE A 85 7.40 -14.01 2.51
N ALA A 86 6.73 -14.12 3.67
CA ALA A 86 5.35 -14.59 3.72
C ALA A 86 4.38 -13.62 3.03
N ILE A 87 4.54 -12.31 3.21
CA ILE A 87 3.72 -11.32 2.48
C ILE A 87 4.06 -11.36 0.99
N ARG A 88 5.34 -11.46 0.64
CA ARG A 88 5.76 -11.62 -0.75
C ARG A 88 5.04 -12.80 -1.42
N ASP A 89 5.02 -13.95 -0.75
CA ASP A 89 4.39 -15.16 -1.28
C ASP A 89 2.89 -14.99 -1.47
N ALA A 90 2.22 -14.28 -0.55
CA ALA A 90 0.80 -14.00 -0.67
C ALA A 90 0.51 -13.12 -1.89
N ILE A 91 1.30 -12.07 -2.10
CA ILE A 91 1.13 -11.18 -3.25
C ILE A 91 1.32 -11.94 -4.55
N GLU A 92 2.37 -12.74 -4.64
CA GLU A 92 2.64 -13.55 -5.83
C GLU A 92 1.52 -14.57 -6.06
N GLY A 93 1.13 -15.27 -4.99
CA GLY A 93 0.15 -16.35 -5.08
C GLY A 93 -1.27 -15.88 -5.37
N CYS A 94 -1.66 -14.71 -4.90
CA CYS A 94 -3.02 -14.21 -5.11
C CYS A 94 -3.28 -13.79 -6.56
N GLU A 95 -2.24 -13.48 -7.30
CA GLU A 95 -2.31 -13.06 -8.71
C GLU A 95 -3.11 -11.78 -8.96
N VAL A 96 -3.44 -11.02 -7.91
CA VAL A 96 -4.04 -9.69 -8.06
C VAL A 96 -2.92 -8.69 -8.31
N PRO A 97 -2.99 -7.88 -9.38
CA PRO A 97 -1.95 -6.88 -9.64
C PRO A 97 -1.77 -5.96 -8.43
N THR A 98 -0.52 -5.80 -7.98
CA THR A 98 -0.21 -5.08 -6.76
C THR A 98 0.84 -4.01 -7.03
N VAL A 99 0.60 -2.80 -6.52
CA VAL A 99 1.59 -1.72 -6.52
C VAL A 99 2.01 -1.47 -5.08
N GLU A 100 3.31 -1.48 -4.83
CA GLU A 100 3.89 -1.19 -3.52
C GLU A 100 4.13 0.32 -3.39
N VAL A 101 3.72 0.90 -2.24
CA VAL A 101 3.89 2.32 -1.97
C VAL A 101 4.56 2.52 -0.62
N HIS A 102 5.50 3.45 -0.55
CA HIS A 102 6.11 3.91 0.69
C HIS A 102 6.07 5.43 0.73
N LEU A 103 5.71 6.00 1.87
CA LEU A 103 5.69 7.45 2.06
C LEU A 103 7.10 8.02 1.99
N SER A 104 8.06 7.34 2.64
CA SER A 104 9.45 7.78 2.66
C SER A 104 10.23 7.21 1.47
N ASN A 105 11.34 7.86 1.14
CA ASN A 105 12.30 7.31 0.19
C ASN A 105 13.16 6.28 0.94
N ILE A 106 12.83 5.01 0.80
CA ILE A 106 13.53 3.93 1.50
C ILE A 106 15.00 3.84 1.11
N HIS A 107 15.36 4.34 -0.07
CA HIS A 107 16.74 4.31 -0.56
C HIS A 107 17.61 5.42 0.05
N ALA A 108 17.00 6.39 0.69
CA ALA A 108 17.69 7.49 1.38
C ALA A 108 17.73 7.29 2.89
N ARG A 109 17.34 6.14 3.37
CA ARG A 109 17.32 5.79 4.79
C ARG A 109 18.41 4.77 5.10
N GLU A 110 18.30 4.09 6.24
CA GLU A 110 19.31 3.09 6.65
C GLU A 110 19.43 1.98 5.59
N GLU A 111 20.62 1.43 5.45
CA GLU A 111 20.91 0.40 4.45
C GLU A 111 19.95 -0.79 4.52
N PHE A 112 19.53 -1.20 5.73
CA PHE A 112 18.62 -2.33 5.87
C PHE A 112 17.23 -2.09 5.28
N ARG A 113 16.91 -0.82 4.92
CA ARG A 113 15.64 -0.47 4.27
C ARG A 113 15.74 -0.40 2.75
N HIS A 114 16.92 -0.60 2.18
CA HIS A 114 17.11 -0.42 0.74
C HIS A 114 16.50 -1.55 -0.08
N LYS A 115 16.35 -2.75 0.52
CA LYS A 115 15.79 -3.89 -0.18
C LYS A 115 14.31 -4.05 0.14
N SER A 116 13.51 -4.27 -0.91
CA SER A 116 12.11 -4.68 -0.80
C SER A 116 11.97 -6.08 -1.36
N TYR A 117 11.46 -7.01 -0.56
CA TYR A 117 11.08 -8.35 -1.03
C TYR A 117 9.78 -8.32 -1.82
N ILE A 118 9.00 -7.25 -1.68
CA ILE A 118 7.69 -7.10 -2.30
C ILE A 118 7.82 -6.57 -3.74
N ALA A 119 8.78 -5.68 -3.97
CA ALA A 119 8.95 -5.03 -5.27
C ALA A 119 9.11 -6.02 -6.43
N GLU A 120 9.79 -7.14 -6.18
CA GLU A 120 10.06 -8.13 -7.22
C GLU A 120 8.80 -8.86 -7.71
N VAL A 121 7.76 -8.94 -6.89
CA VAL A 121 6.49 -9.60 -7.23
C VAL A 121 5.35 -8.62 -7.46
N ALA A 122 5.60 -7.33 -7.29
CA ALA A 122 4.64 -6.27 -7.56
C ALA A 122 4.73 -5.82 -9.02
N VAL A 123 3.69 -5.15 -9.50
CA VAL A 123 3.71 -4.52 -10.82
C VAL A 123 4.75 -3.40 -10.85
N GLY A 124 4.86 -2.68 -9.74
CA GLY A 124 5.82 -1.59 -9.59
C GLY A 124 5.85 -1.07 -8.17
N GLN A 125 6.74 -0.12 -7.91
CA GLN A 125 6.96 0.46 -6.59
C GLN A 125 7.04 1.99 -6.70
N ILE A 126 6.41 2.68 -5.76
CA ILE A 126 6.47 4.13 -5.62
C ILE A 126 7.01 4.45 -4.23
N CYS A 127 8.13 5.15 -4.14
CA CYS A 127 8.76 5.50 -2.88
C CYS A 127 9.07 6.99 -2.80
N GLY A 128 8.92 7.57 -1.62
CA GLY A 128 9.51 8.88 -1.33
C GLY A 128 8.66 10.08 -1.70
N LEU A 129 7.46 9.86 -2.19
CA LEU A 129 6.60 10.95 -2.65
C LEU A 129 5.48 11.28 -1.65
N GLY A 130 5.62 10.83 -0.41
CA GLY A 130 4.62 11.05 0.62
C GLY A 130 3.27 10.48 0.24
N ALA A 131 2.21 11.12 0.68
CA ALA A 131 0.84 10.70 0.38
C ALA A 131 0.53 10.73 -1.12
N CYS A 132 1.21 11.58 -1.88
CA CYS A 132 1.04 11.65 -3.33
C CYS A 132 1.30 10.30 -4.01
N GLY A 133 2.20 9.47 -3.45
CA GLY A 133 2.49 8.16 -3.99
C GLY A 133 1.26 7.26 -4.06
N TYR A 134 0.40 7.34 -3.05
CA TYR A 134 -0.87 6.58 -3.05
C TYR A 134 -1.80 7.05 -4.16
N LEU A 135 -1.88 8.37 -4.37
CA LEU A 135 -2.71 8.92 -5.45
C LEU A 135 -2.19 8.50 -6.82
N LEU A 136 -0.87 8.45 -6.98
CA LEU A 136 -0.26 8.01 -8.23
C LEU A 136 -0.53 6.52 -8.50
N ALA A 137 -0.52 5.69 -7.48
CA ALA A 137 -0.88 4.29 -7.61
C ALA A 137 -2.35 4.14 -8.04
N LEU A 138 -3.22 4.95 -7.47
CA LEU A 138 -4.63 4.99 -7.83
C LEU A 138 -4.81 5.38 -9.30
N GLU A 139 -4.10 6.42 -9.74
CA GLU A 139 -4.11 6.86 -11.14
C GLU A 139 -3.62 5.75 -12.08
N PHE A 140 -2.58 5.04 -11.69
CA PHE A 140 -2.05 3.93 -12.48
C PHE A 140 -3.15 2.90 -12.76
N PHE A 141 -3.85 2.46 -11.71
CA PHE A 141 -4.90 1.47 -11.87
C PHE A 141 -6.07 2.00 -12.68
N ALA A 142 -6.45 3.25 -12.48
CA ALA A 142 -7.58 3.85 -13.20
C ALA A 142 -7.32 3.94 -14.70
N LYS A 143 -6.06 4.01 -15.12
CA LYS A 143 -5.66 4.11 -16.52
C LYS A 143 -5.27 2.77 -17.15
N ARG A 144 -5.20 1.73 -16.36
CA ARG A 144 -4.76 0.42 -16.81
C ARG A 144 -5.76 -0.36 -17.66
#